data_2fd9e28ab490d4123ca2a20e5e7dce15
#
_entry.id   2fd9e28ab490d4123ca2a20e5e7dce15
#
_cell.length_a   1.000
_cell.length_b   1.000
_cell.length_c   1.000
_cell.angle_alpha   90.00
_cell.angle_beta   90.00
_cell.angle_gamma   90.00
#
_symmetry.space_group_name_H-M   'P 1'
#
loop_
_entity.id
_entity.type
_entity.pdbx_description
1 polymer ?
#
loop_
_entity_poly.entity_id
_entity_poly.type
_entity_poly.pdbx_seq_one_letter_code
_entity_poly.pdbx_strand_id
1 'polypeptide(L)'
;HARLSDDALAGLLDHVAMALGAGVTAPQAWAAVAEATSTPREKHFAETMARIPPALVQRMNGVLNAPREAVRAVVLCHVMCESTGAPLSGLLTSLSGGLRDSSDATRARTAAFAGAKTTARVLMALPLFAIALGYAMGANPLRVLLASPHGFLMLAAGIVLTAAGFAWMNRMLAAARGEGADIDPLIVIDLIASVVHSGIPLASACTRVGEALEDTQPGPALLEAGRALARARAPAGAA
;
A
#
# COMPACT_ATOMS: atom_id res chain seq x y z
N HIS A 1 -0.42 17.77 -0.14
CA HIS A 1 -1.37 17.17 -1.09
C HIS A 1 -1.71 15.75 -0.61
N ALA A 2 -2.93 15.55 -0.06
CA ALA A 2 -3.35 14.24 0.38
C ALA A 2 -3.55 13.31 -0.84
N ARG A 3 -3.00 12.10 -0.79
CA ARG A 3 -3.16 11.06 -1.82
C ARG A 3 -4.60 10.53 -1.82
N LEU A 4 -5.02 9.90 -2.92
CA LEU A 4 -6.25 9.11 -2.95
C LEU A 4 -6.14 7.99 -1.90
N SER A 5 -7.20 7.76 -1.11
CA SER A 5 -7.21 6.65 -0.16
C SER A 5 -7.49 5.32 -0.88
N ASP A 6 -7.02 4.21 -0.29
CA ASP A 6 -7.26 2.88 -0.86
C ASP A 6 -8.76 2.57 -0.94
N ASP A 7 -9.57 3.02 0.03
CA ASP A 7 -11.03 2.87 -0.01
C ASP A 7 -11.69 3.64 -1.15
N ALA A 8 -11.24 4.88 -1.40
CA ALA A 8 -11.76 5.70 -2.49
C ALA A 8 -11.42 5.07 -3.84
N LEU A 9 -10.19 4.55 -3.97
CA LEU A 9 -9.77 3.82 -5.16
C LEU A 9 -10.56 2.52 -5.33
N ALA A 10 -10.75 1.73 -4.27
CA ALA A 10 -11.55 0.51 -4.32
C ALA A 10 -12.99 0.79 -4.78
N GLY A 11 -13.64 1.84 -4.26
CA GLY A 11 -14.96 2.26 -4.71
C GLY A 11 -14.99 2.65 -6.19
N LEU A 12 -13.96 3.34 -6.66
CA LEU A 12 -13.84 3.73 -8.06
C LEU A 12 -13.66 2.52 -8.98
N LEU A 13 -12.84 1.53 -8.56
CA LEU A 13 -12.64 0.28 -9.28
C LEU A 13 -13.93 -0.54 -9.39
N ASP A 14 -14.77 -0.58 -8.35
CA ASP A 14 -16.06 -1.27 -8.40
C ASP A 14 -17.01 -0.64 -9.43
N HIS A 15 -17.07 0.69 -9.47
CA HIS A 15 -17.88 1.38 -10.49
C HIS A 15 -17.41 1.07 -11.91
N VAL A 16 -16.09 1.04 -12.13
CA VAL A 16 -15.51 0.66 -13.42
C VAL A 16 -15.83 -0.80 -13.75
N ALA A 17 -15.68 -1.71 -12.76
CA ALA A 17 -15.98 -3.14 -12.96
C ALA A 17 -17.47 -3.37 -13.30
N MET A 18 -18.38 -2.63 -12.66
CA MET A 18 -19.82 -2.67 -13.00
C MET A 18 -20.09 -2.17 -14.42
N ALA A 19 -19.48 -1.07 -14.83
CA ALA A 19 -19.62 -0.54 -16.18
C ALA A 19 -19.09 -1.54 -17.22
N LEU A 20 -17.93 -2.15 -16.98
CA LEU A 20 -17.38 -3.22 -17.83
C LEU A 20 -18.30 -4.43 -17.92
N GLY A 21 -18.94 -4.82 -16.79
CA GLY A 21 -19.93 -5.87 -16.74
C GLY A 21 -21.16 -5.59 -17.59
N ALA A 22 -21.51 -4.31 -17.83
CA ALA A 22 -22.55 -3.89 -18.76
C ALA A 22 -22.11 -3.95 -20.24
N GLY A 23 -20.87 -4.35 -20.53
CA GLY A 23 -20.36 -4.56 -21.90
C GLY A 23 -19.73 -3.34 -22.56
N VAL A 24 -19.48 -2.26 -21.83
CA VAL A 24 -18.75 -1.10 -22.37
C VAL A 24 -17.25 -1.35 -22.40
N THR A 25 -16.53 -0.66 -23.27
CA THR A 25 -15.07 -0.78 -23.37
C THR A 25 -14.37 -0.14 -22.16
N ALA A 26 -13.15 -0.56 -21.84
CA ALA A 26 -12.41 -0.05 -20.69
C ALA A 26 -12.24 1.50 -20.71
N PRO A 27 -11.87 2.14 -21.85
CA PRO A 27 -11.80 3.61 -21.88
C PRO A 27 -13.16 4.28 -21.63
N GLN A 28 -14.26 3.70 -22.14
CA GLN A 28 -15.61 4.24 -21.91
C GLN A 28 -16.06 4.06 -20.46
N ALA A 29 -15.75 2.92 -19.84
CA ALA A 29 -16.04 2.68 -18.42
C ALA A 29 -15.31 3.71 -17.52
N TRP A 30 -14.03 3.94 -17.75
CA TRP A 30 -13.26 4.95 -17.03
C TRP A 30 -13.80 6.38 -17.26
N ALA A 31 -14.18 6.72 -18.49
CA ALA A 31 -14.77 8.02 -18.81
C ALA A 31 -16.11 8.24 -18.11
N ALA A 32 -16.99 7.22 -18.14
CA ALA A 32 -18.29 7.28 -17.47
C ALA A 32 -18.15 7.46 -15.94
N VAL A 33 -17.21 6.74 -15.32
CA VAL A 33 -16.94 6.89 -13.89
C VAL A 33 -16.33 8.26 -13.56
N ALA A 34 -15.49 8.81 -14.43
CA ALA A 34 -14.96 10.15 -14.29
C ALA A 34 -16.05 11.24 -14.29
N GLU A 35 -17.09 11.06 -15.12
CA GLU A 35 -18.24 11.96 -15.16
C GLU A 35 -19.15 11.83 -13.93
N ALA A 36 -19.32 10.61 -13.43
CA ALA A 36 -20.17 10.34 -12.27
C ALA A 36 -19.51 10.75 -10.93
N THR A 37 -18.20 10.90 -10.90
CA THR A 37 -17.46 11.17 -9.66
C THR A 37 -17.40 12.65 -9.35
N SER A 38 -17.79 13.00 -8.12
CA SER A 38 -17.79 14.39 -7.62
C SER A 38 -16.45 14.84 -7.06
N THR A 39 -15.59 13.90 -6.67
CA THR A 39 -14.29 14.18 -6.05
C THR A 39 -13.25 14.52 -7.12
N PRO A 40 -12.63 15.72 -7.10
CA PRO A 40 -11.71 16.14 -8.17
C PRO A 40 -10.51 15.20 -8.40
N ARG A 41 -10.08 14.48 -7.35
CA ARG A 41 -8.94 13.55 -7.41
C ARG A 41 -9.29 12.25 -8.09
N GLU A 42 -10.43 11.67 -7.72
CA GLU A 42 -10.96 10.45 -8.33
C GLU A 42 -11.25 10.70 -9.80
N LYS A 43 -11.87 11.85 -10.10
CA LYS A 43 -12.14 12.30 -11.46
C LYS A 43 -10.86 12.39 -12.29
N HIS A 44 -9.83 13.06 -11.77
CA HIS A 44 -8.53 13.18 -12.46
C HIS A 44 -7.87 11.81 -12.71
N PHE A 45 -7.95 10.91 -11.73
CA PHE A 45 -7.45 9.54 -11.89
C PHE A 45 -8.20 8.80 -13.00
N ALA A 46 -9.54 8.80 -12.95
CA ALA A 46 -10.39 8.13 -13.93
C ALA A 46 -10.22 8.71 -15.34
N GLU A 47 -10.14 10.04 -15.50
CA GLU A 47 -9.87 10.71 -16.78
C GLU A 47 -8.50 10.31 -17.35
N THR A 48 -7.50 10.19 -16.49
CA THR A 48 -6.15 9.76 -16.90
C THR A 48 -6.18 8.33 -17.41
N MET A 49 -6.85 7.43 -16.67
CA MET A 49 -7.00 6.02 -17.08
C MET A 49 -7.83 5.86 -18.37
N ALA A 50 -8.79 6.75 -18.62
CA ALA A 50 -9.59 6.74 -19.84
C ALA A 50 -8.79 7.15 -21.10
N ARG A 51 -7.80 8.03 -20.94
CA ARG A 51 -7.08 8.66 -22.06
C ARG A 51 -5.73 8.03 -22.37
N ILE A 52 -5.07 7.47 -21.38
CA ILE A 52 -3.68 7.02 -21.48
C ILE A 52 -3.63 5.51 -21.47
N PRO A 53 -2.91 4.87 -22.44
CA PRO A 53 -2.67 3.45 -22.40
C PRO A 53 -2.03 3.01 -21.08
N PRO A 54 -2.48 1.90 -20.47
CA PRO A 54 -2.01 1.45 -19.14
C PRO A 54 -0.49 1.36 -19.03
N ALA A 55 0.19 0.91 -20.09
CA ALA A 55 1.65 0.82 -20.11
C ALA A 55 2.37 2.17 -19.95
N LEU A 56 1.75 3.27 -20.37
CA LEU A 56 2.31 4.63 -20.18
C LEU A 56 2.00 5.19 -18.79
N VAL A 57 0.87 4.81 -18.19
CA VAL A 57 0.50 5.23 -16.83
C VAL A 57 1.56 4.81 -15.81
N GLN A 58 2.15 3.63 -15.97
CA GLN A 58 3.20 3.13 -15.10
C GLN A 58 4.46 4.04 -15.10
N ARG A 59 4.78 4.64 -16.26
CA ARG A 59 5.91 5.58 -16.39
C ARG A 59 5.63 6.97 -15.82
N MET A 60 4.36 7.32 -15.66
CA MET A 60 3.89 8.60 -15.11
C MET A 60 3.77 8.59 -13.58
N ASN A 61 4.51 7.73 -12.89
CA ASN A 61 4.55 7.62 -11.44
C ASN A 61 4.84 8.97 -10.78
N GLY A 62 3.82 9.58 -10.18
CA GLY A 62 3.91 10.87 -9.49
C GLY A 62 2.89 11.91 -9.97
N VAL A 63 2.33 11.77 -11.17
CA VAL A 63 1.27 12.65 -11.70
C VAL A 63 -0.11 12.23 -11.15
N LEU A 64 -0.30 10.93 -10.93
CA LEU A 64 -1.49 10.38 -10.31
C LEU A 64 -1.34 10.51 -8.78
N ASN A 65 -2.19 11.30 -8.14
CA ASN A 65 -2.24 11.47 -6.68
C ASN A 65 -2.81 10.21 -5.96
N ALA A 66 -2.38 9.02 -6.38
CA ALA A 66 -2.77 7.73 -5.85
C ALA A 66 -1.55 6.97 -5.30
N PRO A 67 -1.73 5.98 -4.42
CA PRO A 67 -0.65 5.10 -3.97
C PRO A 67 0.01 4.41 -5.17
N ARG A 68 1.34 4.43 -5.24
CA ARG A 68 2.08 3.82 -6.36
C ARG A 68 1.75 2.35 -6.56
N GLU A 69 1.58 1.63 -5.47
CA GLU A 69 1.23 0.22 -5.43
C GLU A 69 -0.13 -0.04 -6.09
N ALA A 70 -1.13 0.75 -5.73
CA ALA A 70 -2.47 0.63 -6.27
C ALA A 70 -2.53 0.99 -7.77
N VAL A 71 -1.79 2.02 -8.20
CA VAL A 71 -1.67 2.37 -9.63
C VAL A 71 -1.03 1.22 -10.41
N ARG A 72 0.04 0.63 -9.90
CA ARG A 72 0.70 -0.53 -10.51
C ARG A 72 -0.24 -1.72 -10.60
N ALA A 73 -1.01 -2.00 -9.55
CA ALA A 73 -1.98 -3.09 -9.55
C ALA A 73 -3.09 -2.89 -10.60
N VAL A 74 -3.62 -1.68 -10.76
CA VAL A 74 -4.60 -1.36 -11.82
C VAL A 74 -4.01 -1.55 -13.22
N VAL A 75 -2.78 -1.07 -13.45
CA VAL A 75 -2.07 -1.27 -14.72
C VAL A 75 -1.84 -2.75 -14.98
N LEU A 76 -1.44 -3.49 -13.95
CA LEU A 76 -1.24 -4.93 -14.04
C LEU A 76 -2.52 -5.67 -14.43
N CYS A 77 -3.69 -5.30 -13.89
CA CYS A 77 -4.98 -5.85 -14.30
C CYS A 77 -5.24 -5.65 -15.80
N HIS A 78 -4.92 -4.47 -16.34
CA HIS A 78 -5.09 -4.22 -17.77
C HIS A 78 -4.13 -5.06 -18.63
N VAL A 79 -2.85 -5.11 -18.27
CA VAL A 79 -1.84 -5.94 -18.97
C VAL A 79 -2.22 -7.42 -18.91
N MET A 80 -2.72 -7.89 -17.77
CA MET A 80 -3.20 -9.27 -17.63
C MET A 80 -4.41 -9.53 -18.52
N CYS A 81 -5.38 -8.63 -18.56
CA CYS A 81 -6.54 -8.73 -19.45
C CYS A 81 -6.09 -8.85 -20.92
N GLU A 82 -5.19 -7.99 -21.39
CA GLU A 82 -4.69 -8.00 -22.76
C GLU A 82 -3.90 -9.28 -23.10
N SER A 83 -3.07 -9.75 -22.14
CA SER A 83 -2.18 -10.90 -22.39
C SER A 83 -2.86 -12.25 -22.21
N THR A 84 -3.89 -12.34 -21.36
CA THR A 84 -4.54 -13.61 -20.99
C THR A 84 -5.96 -13.75 -21.51
N GLY A 85 -6.60 -12.62 -21.92
CA GLY A 85 -8.03 -12.60 -22.25
C GLY A 85 -8.94 -12.71 -21.02
N ALA A 86 -8.41 -12.61 -19.81
CA ALA A 86 -9.20 -12.62 -18.58
C ALA A 86 -10.14 -11.41 -18.53
N PRO A 87 -11.37 -11.54 -17.99
CA PRO A 87 -12.30 -10.42 -17.93
C PRO A 87 -11.78 -9.33 -16.99
N LEU A 88 -11.55 -8.12 -17.53
CA LEU A 88 -11.04 -6.99 -16.76
C LEU A 88 -11.94 -6.64 -15.55
N SER A 89 -13.28 -6.80 -15.71
CA SER A 89 -14.23 -6.59 -14.63
C SER A 89 -13.93 -7.46 -13.40
N GLY A 90 -13.65 -8.75 -13.62
CA GLY A 90 -13.30 -9.69 -12.54
C GLY A 90 -11.98 -9.33 -11.87
N LEU A 91 -10.95 -8.96 -12.64
CA LEU A 91 -9.65 -8.53 -12.11
C LEU A 91 -9.78 -7.26 -11.26
N LEU A 92 -10.54 -6.26 -11.71
CA LEU A 92 -10.76 -5.03 -10.96
C LEU A 92 -11.60 -5.25 -9.69
N THR A 93 -12.58 -6.15 -9.74
CA THR A 93 -13.36 -6.52 -8.54
C THR A 93 -12.47 -7.20 -7.49
N SER A 94 -11.63 -8.14 -7.90
CA SER A 94 -10.66 -8.78 -6.99
C SER A 94 -9.70 -7.74 -6.40
N LEU A 95 -9.18 -6.83 -7.22
CA LEU A 95 -8.29 -5.77 -6.75
C LEU A 95 -8.99 -4.83 -5.75
N SER A 96 -10.26 -4.46 -5.99
CA SER A 96 -11.02 -3.62 -5.06
C SER A 96 -11.24 -4.31 -3.72
N GLY A 97 -11.51 -5.63 -3.73
CA GLY A 97 -11.59 -6.46 -2.53
C GLY A 97 -10.28 -6.45 -1.75
N GLY A 98 -9.16 -6.76 -2.40
CA GLY A 98 -7.83 -6.77 -1.79
C GLY A 98 -7.43 -5.41 -1.20
N LEU A 99 -7.77 -4.29 -1.86
CA LEU A 99 -7.54 -2.95 -1.33
C LEU A 99 -8.34 -2.67 -0.06
N ARG A 100 -9.60 -3.14 0.01
CA ARG A 100 -10.43 -3.01 1.22
C ARG A 100 -9.87 -3.86 2.36
N ASP A 101 -9.54 -5.11 2.09
CA ASP A 101 -8.98 -6.01 3.10
C ASP A 101 -7.67 -5.48 3.68
N SER A 102 -6.79 -4.92 2.84
CA SER A 102 -5.55 -4.29 3.29
C SER A 102 -5.80 -3.05 4.15
N SER A 103 -6.79 -2.22 3.77
CA SER A 103 -7.18 -1.04 4.54
C SER A 103 -7.79 -1.41 5.89
N ASP A 104 -8.64 -2.43 5.94
CA ASP A 104 -9.27 -2.94 7.16
C ASP A 104 -8.24 -3.59 8.09
N ALA A 105 -7.30 -4.36 7.56
CA ALA A 105 -6.18 -4.90 8.33
C ALA A 105 -5.32 -3.77 8.95
N THR A 106 -5.08 -2.69 8.21
CA THR A 106 -4.33 -1.53 8.69
C THR A 106 -5.10 -0.79 9.79
N ARG A 107 -6.42 -0.63 9.64
CA ARG A 107 -7.30 -0.06 10.67
C ARG A 107 -7.33 -0.92 11.93
N ALA A 108 -7.49 -2.24 11.80
CA ALA A 108 -7.50 -3.18 12.92
C ALA A 108 -6.16 -3.14 13.69
N ARG A 109 -5.03 -3.12 12.99
CA ARG A 109 -3.71 -2.95 13.60
C ARG A 109 -3.60 -1.61 14.33
N THR A 110 -4.02 -0.52 13.71
CA THR A 110 -3.98 0.82 14.32
C THR A 110 -4.86 0.88 15.57
N ALA A 111 -6.04 0.26 15.55
CA ALA A 111 -6.93 0.17 16.70
C ALA A 111 -6.32 -0.66 17.84
N ALA A 112 -5.68 -1.80 17.52
CA ALA A 112 -5.00 -2.63 18.51
C ALA A 112 -3.87 -1.88 19.24
N PHE A 113 -3.15 -1.00 18.54
CA PHE A 113 -2.08 -0.19 19.12
C PHE A 113 -2.56 1.12 19.75
N ALA A 114 -3.83 1.50 19.63
CA ALA A 114 -4.33 2.78 20.15
C ALA A 114 -4.17 2.90 21.68
N GLY A 115 -4.44 1.83 22.41
CA GLY A 115 -4.26 1.78 23.87
C GLY A 115 -2.81 2.00 24.29
N ALA A 116 -1.89 1.24 23.70
CA ALA A 116 -0.45 1.36 23.97
C ALA A 116 0.09 2.76 23.61
N LYS A 117 -0.38 3.35 22.52
CA LYS A 117 0.00 4.69 22.09
C LYS A 117 -0.49 5.78 23.06
N THR A 118 -1.67 5.61 23.64
CA THR A 118 -2.21 6.53 24.65
C THR A 118 -1.38 6.47 25.92
N THR A 119 -1.07 5.29 26.43
CA THR A 119 -0.21 5.09 27.59
C THR A 119 1.19 5.67 27.35
N ALA A 120 1.78 5.44 26.19
CA ALA A 120 3.08 6.01 25.83
C ALA A 120 3.04 7.55 25.80
N ARG A 121 1.95 8.18 25.33
CA ARG A 121 1.78 9.64 25.35
C ARG A 121 1.71 10.20 26.76
N VAL A 122 0.98 9.53 27.65
CA VAL A 122 0.89 9.92 29.06
C VAL A 122 2.26 9.84 29.72
N LEU A 123 2.99 8.74 29.52
CA LEU A 123 4.35 8.57 30.06
C LEU A 123 5.32 9.61 29.47
N MET A 124 5.17 9.98 28.20
CA MET A 124 6.00 11.00 27.56
C MET A 124 5.67 12.43 28.06
N ALA A 125 4.42 12.67 28.50
CA ALA A 125 4.01 13.95 29.08
C ALA A 125 4.46 14.11 30.52
N LEU A 126 4.76 13.01 31.25
CA LEU A 126 5.12 13.04 32.66
C LEU A 126 6.36 13.91 32.98
N PRO A 127 7.47 13.85 32.23
CA PRO A 127 8.62 14.73 32.47
C PRO A 127 8.29 16.21 32.28
N LEU A 128 7.44 16.55 31.31
CA LEU A 128 6.97 17.92 31.08
C LEU A 128 6.13 18.41 32.25
N PHE A 129 5.24 17.55 32.77
CA PHE A 129 4.43 17.84 33.94
C PHE A 129 5.28 18.02 35.19
N ALA A 130 6.32 17.20 35.39
CA ALA A 130 7.25 17.33 36.49
C ALA A 130 8.02 18.67 36.46
N ILE A 131 8.46 19.10 35.28
CA ILE A 131 9.10 20.40 35.07
C ILE A 131 8.11 21.53 35.39
N ALA A 132 6.87 21.46 34.90
CA ALA A 132 5.85 22.47 35.20
C ALA A 132 5.53 22.58 36.68
N LEU A 133 5.44 21.43 37.36
CA LEU A 133 5.23 21.40 38.81
C LEU A 133 6.40 22.01 39.58
N GLY A 134 7.64 21.73 39.16
CA GLY A 134 8.83 22.35 39.74
C GLY A 134 8.81 23.88 39.62
N TYR A 135 8.36 24.41 38.48
CA TYR A 135 8.16 25.86 38.31
C TYR A 135 7.08 26.41 39.24
N ALA A 136 5.94 25.71 39.38
CA ALA A 136 4.85 26.13 40.28
C ALA A 136 5.27 26.17 41.73
N MET A 137 6.24 25.36 42.13
CA MET A 137 6.84 25.36 43.49
C MET A 137 7.95 26.40 43.65
N GLY A 138 8.21 27.27 42.67
CA GLY A 138 9.23 28.31 42.73
C GLY A 138 10.66 27.84 42.43
N ALA A 139 10.86 26.57 42.10
CA ALA A 139 12.13 26.06 41.60
C ALA A 139 12.30 26.41 40.11
N ASN A 140 13.54 26.68 39.69
CA ASN A 140 13.86 26.89 38.26
C ASN A 140 14.62 25.69 37.71
N PRO A 141 13.94 24.54 37.43
CA PRO A 141 14.61 23.30 37.04
C PRO A 141 15.42 23.46 35.75
N LEU A 142 14.91 24.23 34.80
CA LEU A 142 15.63 24.50 33.53
C LEU A 142 16.91 25.31 33.77
N ARG A 143 16.90 26.24 34.71
CA ARG A 143 18.12 27.03 35.04
C ARG A 143 19.19 26.14 35.62
N VAL A 144 18.83 25.21 36.50
CA VAL A 144 19.77 24.24 37.09
C VAL A 144 20.33 23.30 36.04
N LEU A 145 19.47 22.79 35.14
CA LEU A 145 19.87 21.92 34.05
C LEU A 145 20.78 22.60 33.00
N LEU A 146 20.53 23.89 32.71
CA LEU A 146 21.28 24.62 31.70
C LEU A 146 22.52 25.34 32.26
N ALA A 147 22.54 25.67 33.54
CA ALA A 147 23.64 26.42 34.19
C ALA A 147 24.82 25.52 34.61
N SER A 148 24.64 24.20 34.71
CA SER A 148 25.71 23.29 35.08
C SER A 148 26.10 22.39 33.91
N PRO A 149 27.39 22.11 33.65
CA PRO A 149 27.81 21.23 32.59
C PRO A 149 27.29 19.81 32.75
N HIS A 150 27.11 19.33 33.95
CA HIS A 150 26.52 18.04 34.28
C HIS A 150 25.00 18.00 33.96
N GLY A 151 24.28 19.10 34.26
CA GLY A 151 22.86 19.22 33.94
C GLY A 151 22.59 19.23 32.43
N PHE A 152 23.42 19.95 31.68
CA PHE A 152 23.36 19.98 30.24
C PHE A 152 23.60 18.58 29.63
N LEU A 153 24.57 17.83 30.14
CA LEU A 153 24.85 16.46 29.68
C LEU A 153 23.66 15.53 29.96
N MET A 154 23.03 15.63 31.14
CA MET A 154 21.84 14.84 31.46
C MET A 154 20.65 15.20 30.58
N LEU A 155 20.42 16.48 30.33
CA LEU A 155 19.37 16.94 29.42
C LEU A 155 19.59 16.43 28.00
N ALA A 156 20.80 16.56 27.48
CA ALA A 156 21.17 16.07 26.15
C ALA A 156 21.00 14.55 26.07
N ALA A 157 21.45 13.79 27.03
CA ALA A 157 21.29 12.34 27.09
C ALA A 157 19.80 11.93 27.12
N GLY A 158 18.96 12.63 27.89
CA GLY A 158 17.52 12.40 27.94
C GLY A 158 16.84 12.63 26.59
N ILE A 159 17.18 13.74 25.93
CA ILE A 159 16.64 14.05 24.59
C ILE A 159 17.07 13.00 23.57
N VAL A 160 18.36 12.64 23.54
CA VAL A 160 18.89 11.62 22.62
C VAL A 160 18.20 10.27 22.85
N LEU A 161 18.06 9.85 24.10
CA LEU A 161 17.44 8.57 24.44
C LEU A 161 15.95 8.56 24.05
N THR A 162 15.24 9.66 24.29
CA THR A 162 13.82 9.81 23.87
C THR A 162 13.68 9.78 22.36
N ALA A 163 14.54 10.50 21.64
CA ALA A 163 14.55 10.50 20.17
C ALA A 163 14.90 9.12 19.59
N ALA A 164 15.88 8.44 20.19
CA ALA A 164 16.27 7.09 19.79
C ALA A 164 15.12 6.09 20.02
N GLY A 165 14.45 6.14 21.17
CA GLY A 165 13.28 5.30 21.47
C GLY A 165 12.13 5.55 20.50
N PHE A 166 11.84 6.81 20.18
CA PHE A 166 10.81 7.17 19.21
C PHE A 166 11.17 6.71 17.78
N ALA A 167 12.42 6.90 17.37
CA ALA A 167 12.91 6.43 16.07
C ALA A 167 12.85 4.89 15.96
N TRP A 168 13.25 4.19 17.03
CA TRP A 168 13.16 2.73 17.11
C TRP A 168 11.71 2.23 17.00
N MET A 169 10.81 2.82 17.76
CA MET A 169 9.38 2.49 17.70
C MET A 169 8.80 2.71 16.31
N ASN A 170 9.10 3.85 15.67
CA ASN A 170 8.64 4.14 14.32
C ASN A 170 9.21 3.15 13.29
N ARG A 171 10.48 2.75 13.47
CA ARG A 171 11.12 1.76 12.59
C ARG A 171 10.48 0.38 12.72
N MET A 172 10.14 -0.04 13.94
CA MET A 172 9.41 -1.30 14.17
C MET A 172 8.00 -1.24 13.58
N LEU A 173 7.31 -0.10 13.73
CA LEU A 173 5.99 0.08 13.11
C LEU A 173 6.06 0.07 11.57
N ALA A 174 7.06 0.71 10.99
CA ALA A 174 7.28 0.71 9.55
C ALA A 174 7.57 -0.70 9.02
N ALA A 175 8.43 -1.45 9.72
CA ALA A 175 8.71 -2.85 9.38
C ALA A 175 7.45 -3.74 9.49
N ALA A 176 6.60 -3.50 10.51
CA ALA A 176 5.34 -4.23 10.70
C ALA A 176 4.26 -3.87 9.68
N ARG A 177 4.36 -2.70 9.04
CA ARG A 177 3.43 -2.27 7.98
C ARG A 177 3.79 -2.84 6.61
N GLY A 178 4.92 -3.49 6.47
CA GLY A 178 5.40 -3.98 5.17
C GLY A 178 5.73 -2.86 4.18
N GLU A 179 6.05 -1.65 4.67
CA GLU A 179 6.37 -0.47 3.84
C GLU A 179 7.58 -0.66 2.89
N GLY A 180 8.11 -1.88 2.81
CA GLY A 180 9.21 -2.23 1.89
C GLY A 180 8.79 -3.09 0.69
N ALA A 181 7.54 -3.53 0.62
CA ALA A 181 7.05 -4.27 -0.55
C ALA A 181 6.42 -3.27 -1.54
N ASP A 182 6.89 -3.27 -2.79
CA ASP A 182 6.38 -2.40 -3.86
C ASP A 182 4.90 -2.71 -4.22
N ILE A 183 4.41 -3.89 -3.87
CA ILE A 183 3.00 -4.32 -3.97
C ILE A 183 2.70 -5.27 -2.81
N ASP A 184 1.52 -5.12 -2.17
CA ASP A 184 1.08 -6.03 -1.10
C ASP A 184 1.01 -7.47 -1.65
N PRO A 185 1.69 -8.44 -1.02
CA PRO A 185 1.65 -9.84 -1.43
C PRO A 185 0.23 -10.42 -1.52
N LEU A 186 -0.71 -9.93 -0.72
CA LEU A 186 -2.11 -10.35 -0.76
C LEU A 186 -2.77 -9.96 -2.09
N ILE A 187 -2.51 -8.77 -2.60
CA ILE A 187 -3.01 -8.31 -3.91
C ILE A 187 -2.47 -9.19 -5.03
N VAL A 188 -1.20 -9.58 -4.95
CA VAL A 188 -0.57 -10.45 -5.95
C VAL A 188 -1.19 -11.85 -5.94
N ILE A 189 -1.45 -12.40 -4.76
CA ILE A 189 -2.09 -13.72 -4.61
C ILE A 189 -3.51 -13.69 -5.15
N ASP A 190 -4.28 -12.65 -4.84
CA ASP A 190 -5.66 -12.48 -5.27
C ASP A 190 -5.76 -12.30 -6.79
N LEU A 191 -4.79 -11.56 -7.37
CA LEU A 191 -4.66 -11.42 -8.80
C LEU A 191 -4.35 -12.75 -9.49
N ILE A 192 -3.41 -13.54 -8.96
CA ILE A 192 -3.10 -14.89 -9.48
C ILE A 192 -4.34 -15.79 -9.37
N ALA A 193 -5.04 -15.76 -8.24
CA ALA A 193 -6.26 -16.52 -8.04
C ALA A 193 -7.33 -16.15 -9.08
N SER A 194 -7.54 -14.87 -9.35
CA SER A 194 -8.48 -14.38 -10.36
C SER A 194 -8.11 -14.83 -11.78
N VAL A 195 -6.82 -14.81 -12.13
CA VAL A 195 -6.31 -15.30 -13.42
C VAL A 195 -6.50 -16.81 -13.54
N VAL A 196 -6.28 -17.57 -12.46
CA VAL A 196 -6.51 -19.02 -12.45
C VAL A 196 -8.01 -19.34 -12.56
N HIS A 197 -8.90 -18.58 -11.93
CA HIS A 197 -10.34 -18.73 -12.05
C HIS A 197 -10.84 -18.48 -13.48
N SER A 198 -10.13 -17.68 -14.29
CA SER A 198 -10.42 -17.52 -15.72
C SER A 198 -10.00 -18.71 -16.59
N GLY A 199 -9.48 -19.80 -15.98
CA GLY A 199 -9.11 -21.04 -16.66
C GLY A 199 -7.65 -21.13 -17.09
N ILE A 200 -6.80 -20.18 -16.71
CA ILE A 200 -5.38 -20.19 -17.04
C ILE A 200 -4.62 -21.08 -16.06
N PRO A 201 -3.72 -21.98 -16.53
CA PRO A 201 -2.90 -22.79 -15.64
C PRO A 201 -2.06 -21.96 -14.67
N LEU A 202 -1.99 -22.36 -13.40
CA LEU A 202 -1.26 -21.66 -12.34
C LEU A 202 0.20 -21.32 -12.72
N ALA A 203 0.89 -22.24 -13.38
CA ALA A 203 2.26 -22.00 -13.85
C ALA A 203 2.34 -20.80 -14.82
N SER A 204 1.42 -20.70 -15.76
CA SER A 204 1.34 -19.60 -16.72
C SER A 204 0.90 -18.29 -16.05
N ALA A 205 -0.01 -18.36 -15.09
CA ALA A 205 -0.43 -17.22 -14.28
C ALA A 205 0.74 -16.64 -13.49
N CYS A 206 1.48 -17.46 -12.74
CA CYS A 206 2.67 -17.04 -12.00
C CYS A 206 3.75 -16.44 -12.90
N THR A 207 4.00 -17.04 -14.08
CA THR A 207 5.01 -16.53 -15.01
C THR A 207 4.62 -15.14 -15.54
N ARG A 208 3.39 -14.97 -16.00
CA ARG A 208 2.90 -13.70 -16.58
C ARG A 208 2.81 -12.57 -15.54
N VAL A 209 2.32 -12.90 -14.32
CA VAL A 209 2.31 -11.93 -13.23
C VAL A 209 3.73 -11.60 -12.81
N GLY A 210 4.65 -12.57 -12.77
CA GLY A 210 6.05 -12.36 -12.48
C GLY A 210 6.78 -11.49 -13.52
N GLU A 211 6.50 -11.67 -14.82
CA GLU A 211 7.02 -10.83 -15.90
C GLU A 211 6.51 -9.37 -15.77
N ALA A 212 5.23 -9.19 -15.47
CA ALA A 212 4.66 -7.87 -15.30
C ALA A 212 5.14 -7.15 -14.01
N LEU A 213 5.69 -7.90 -13.06
CA LEU A 213 6.24 -7.42 -11.79
C LEU A 213 7.77 -7.55 -11.70
N GLU A 214 8.48 -7.72 -12.84
CA GLU A 214 9.92 -8.00 -12.86
C GLU A 214 10.75 -6.97 -12.08
N ASP A 215 10.32 -5.70 -12.09
CA ASP A 215 10.96 -4.59 -11.36
C ASP A 215 10.60 -4.54 -9.87
N THR A 216 9.84 -5.51 -9.33
CA THR A 216 9.36 -5.50 -7.94
C THR A 216 9.82 -6.74 -7.18
N GLN A 217 9.85 -6.66 -5.83
CA GLN A 217 10.30 -7.76 -4.97
C GLN A 217 9.58 -9.11 -5.23
N PRO A 218 8.25 -9.20 -5.42
CA PRO A 218 7.60 -10.49 -5.68
C PRO A 218 7.83 -11.03 -7.11
N GLY A 219 8.25 -10.21 -8.07
CA GLY A 219 8.38 -10.62 -9.47
C GLY A 219 9.35 -11.78 -9.70
N PRO A 220 10.62 -11.71 -9.29
CA PRO A 220 11.59 -12.80 -9.48
C PRO A 220 11.15 -14.12 -8.83
N ALA A 221 10.57 -14.05 -7.61
CA ALA A 221 10.08 -15.23 -6.90
C ALA A 221 8.90 -15.90 -7.65
N LEU A 222 8.01 -15.12 -8.24
CA LEU A 222 6.89 -15.62 -9.04
C LEU A 222 7.36 -16.27 -10.34
N LEU A 223 8.38 -15.70 -10.99
CA LEU A 223 8.99 -16.27 -12.18
C LEU A 223 9.62 -17.64 -11.89
N GLU A 224 10.34 -17.76 -10.77
CA GLU A 224 10.92 -19.04 -10.32
C GLU A 224 9.83 -20.05 -9.99
N ALA A 225 8.79 -19.65 -9.25
CA ALA A 225 7.65 -20.52 -8.93
C ALA A 225 6.93 -20.99 -10.19
N GLY A 226 6.67 -20.11 -11.15
CA GLY A 226 6.05 -20.44 -12.44
C GLY A 226 6.87 -21.45 -13.24
N ARG A 227 8.19 -21.24 -13.32
CA ARG A 227 9.13 -22.17 -13.97
C ARG A 227 9.19 -23.52 -13.27
N ALA A 228 9.21 -23.55 -11.94
CA ALA A 228 9.21 -24.78 -11.15
C ALA A 228 7.92 -25.59 -11.37
N LEU A 229 6.77 -24.94 -11.35
CA LEU A 229 5.47 -25.57 -11.62
C LEU A 229 5.37 -26.10 -13.07
N ALA A 230 5.91 -25.38 -14.04
CA ALA A 230 5.95 -25.83 -15.45
C ALA A 230 6.81 -27.07 -15.62
N ARG A 231 7.98 -27.15 -14.95
CA ARG A 231 8.85 -28.34 -14.95
C ARG A 231 8.20 -29.54 -14.28
N ALA A 232 7.52 -29.33 -13.15
CA ALA A 232 6.83 -30.41 -12.42
C ALA A 232 5.67 -31.02 -13.23
N ARG A 233 5.11 -30.27 -14.18
CA ARG A 233 4.02 -30.73 -15.05
C ARG A 233 4.50 -31.36 -16.35
N ALA A 234 5.77 -31.20 -16.73
CA ALA A 234 6.34 -31.87 -17.88
C ALA A 234 6.41 -33.40 -17.57
N PRO A 235 5.81 -34.28 -18.41
CA PRO A 235 5.87 -35.71 -18.19
C PRO A 235 7.33 -36.16 -18.23
N ALA A 236 7.74 -37.00 -17.27
CA ALA A 236 9.08 -37.57 -17.13
C ALA A 236 9.44 -38.57 -18.26
N GLY A 237 9.12 -38.24 -19.51
CA GLY A 237 9.19 -39.15 -20.64
C GLY A 237 9.62 -38.53 -21.96
N ALA A 238 10.29 -37.38 -21.98
CA ALA A 238 10.86 -36.80 -23.20
C ALA A 238 12.36 -36.57 -23.03
N ALA A 239 13.12 -37.66 -22.90
CA ALA A 239 14.57 -37.73 -23.09
C ALA A 239 14.87 -38.81 -24.12
#